data_b69c3730298e162a30924b2187824a40
#
_entry.id   b69c3730298e162a30924b2187824a40
#
_cell.length_a   1.000
_cell.length_b   1.000
_cell.length_c   1.000
_cell.angle_alpha   90.00
_cell.angle_beta   90.00
_cell.angle_gamma   90.00
#
_symmetry.space_group_name_H-M   'P 1'
#
loop_
_entity.id
_entity.type
_entity.pdbx_description
1 polymer ?
#
loop_
_entity_poly.entity_id
_entity_poly.type
_entity_poly.pdbx_seq_one_letter_code
_entity_poly.pdbx_strand_id
1 'polypeptide(L)'
;QLLTYNPESHVKVAARFLPEEDGLTFHLKAVYTDSLHTTISDEHSATHPEITRICGPVQKVNDTTFTVCFYRMGMYNKRRTGDICLLASNDGDSRYKSTVQELSFRIPYRNTEGKRQHILFPGIEDVKKGVEEIILQATSDCGLPVSYYVKEGPAEIEGNKLIFTQIPPRSKFPLKV
;
A
#
# COMPACT_ATOMS: atom_id res chain seq x y z
N GLN A 1 4.50 -16.86 -9.07
CA GLN A 1 3.69 -16.93 -10.30
C GLN A 1 4.22 -15.90 -11.29
N LEU A 2 4.63 -16.34 -12.48
CA LEU A 2 5.05 -15.44 -13.54
C LEU A 2 3.79 -14.79 -14.13
N LEU A 3 3.68 -13.49 -14.01
CA LEU A 3 2.59 -12.73 -14.59
C LEU A 3 3.14 -11.98 -15.81
N THR A 4 2.51 -12.17 -16.94
CA THR A 4 2.95 -11.61 -18.20
C THR A 4 2.06 -10.43 -18.58
N TYR A 5 2.68 -9.36 -19.02
CA TYR A 5 2.01 -8.17 -19.51
C TYR A 5 1.72 -8.30 -21.01
N ASN A 6 0.50 -7.98 -21.41
CA ASN A 6 0.15 -7.80 -22.82
C ASN A 6 0.04 -6.29 -23.13
N PRO A 7 1.02 -5.70 -23.82
CA PRO A 7 1.04 -4.28 -24.11
C PRO A 7 -0.12 -3.81 -25.02
N GLU A 8 -0.73 -4.72 -25.77
CA GLU A 8 -1.82 -4.40 -26.70
C GLU A 8 -3.18 -4.26 -26.00
N SER A 9 -3.34 -4.82 -24.81
CA SER A 9 -4.64 -4.88 -24.13
C SER A 9 -4.83 -3.85 -23.03
N HIS A 10 -3.82 -3.14 -22.58
CA HIS A 10 -3.82 -2.28 -21.39
C HIS A 10 -4.43 -2.96 -20.15
N VAL A 11 -4.40 -4.27 -20.11
CA VAL A 11 -5.03 -5.04 -19.03
C VAL A 11 -4.15 -5.01 -17.81
N LYS A 12 -4.76 -4.66 -16.70
CA LYS A 12 -4.13 -4.82 -15.37
C LYS A 12 -3.77 -6.29 -15.19
N VAL A 13 -2.53 -6.54 -14.82
CA VAL A 13 -2.12 -7.89 -14.43
C VAL A 13 -2.79 -8.21 -13.10
N ALA A 14 -3.60 -9.25 -13.10
CA ALA A 14 -4.22 -9.76 -11.87
C ALA A 14 -3.38 -10.89 -11.31
N ALA A 15 -3.02 -10.78 -10.04
CA ALA A 15 -2.30 -11.81 -9.32
C ALA A 15 -3.18 -12.52 -8.30
N ARG A 16 -2.75 -13.71 -7.92
CA ARG A 16 -3.30 -14.40 -6.77
C ARG A 16 -2.43 -14.11 -5.55
N PHE A 17 -3.06 -13.79 -4.42
CA PHE A 17 -2.38 -13.64 -3.16
C PHE A 17 -1.90 -15.02 -2.66
N LEU A 18 -0.60 -15.18 -2.51
CA LEU A 18 0.06 -16.39 -2.05
C LEU A 18 1.04 -16.01 -0.93
N PRO A 19 0.55 -15.90 0.31
CA PRO A 19 1.39 -15.54 1.44
C PRO A 19 2.25 -16.72 1.91
N GLU A 20 3.26 -16.42 2.74
CA GLU A 20 3.97 -17.35 3.56
C GLU A 20 3.07 -17.95 4.69
N GLU A 21 3.65 -18.78 5.55
CA GLU A 21 2.94 -19.42 6.68
C GLU A 21 2.32 -18.41 7.67
N ASP A 22 2.88 -17.20 7.77
CA ASP A 22 2.33 -16.13 8.60
C ASP A 22 1.01 -15.54 8.05
N GLY A 23 0.63 -15.90 6.84
CA GLY A 23 -0.55 -15.38 6.15
C GLY A 23 -0.48 -13.90 5.74
N LEU A 24 0.66 -13.24 5.95
CA LEU A 24 0.85 -11.79 5.77
C LEU A 24 1.97 -11.47 4.79
N THR A 25 3.10 -12.16 4.89
CA THR A 25 4.29 -11.92 4.08
C THR A 25 4.16 -12.58 2.72
N PHE A 26 4.53 -11.88 1.67
CA PHE A 26 4.54 -12.40 0.31
C PHE A 26 5.67 -11.80 -0.51
N HIS A 27 6.05 -12.47 -1.59
CA HIS A 27 7.16 -12.08 -2.44
C HIS A 27 6.71 -11.78 -3.85
N LEU A 28 7.27 -10.71 -4.41
CA LEU A 28 7.09 -10.31 -5.80
C LEU A 28 8.43 -9.91 -6.39
N LYS A 29 8.65 -10.33 -7.63
CA LYS A 29 9.80 -9.89 -8.41
C LYS A 29 9.33 -9.41 -9.77
N ALA A 30 9.73 -8.21 -10.16
CA ALA A 30 9.55 -7.72 -11.50
C ALA A 30 10.72 -8.21 -12.38
N VAL A 31 10.40 -8.71 -13.56
CA VAL A 31 11.39 -9.18 -14.54
C VAL A 31 10.99 -8.69 -15.93
N TYR A 32 11.97 -8.45 -16.77
CA TYR A 32 11.74 -8.18 -18.18
C TYR A 32 11.43 -9.47 -18.93
N THR A 33 10.50 -9.40 -19.88
CA THR A 33 10.17 -10.52 -20.75
C THR A 33 10.16 -10.06 -22.21
N ASP A 34 10.45 -10.98 -23.12
CA ASP A 34 10.23 -10.79 -24.54
C ASP A 34 8.76 -10.93 -24.95
N SER A 35 8.46 -10.79 -26.22
CA SER A 35 7.12 -10.96 -26.78
C SER A 35 6.56 -12.39 -26.65
N LEU A 36 7.39 -13.36 -26.37
CA LEU A 36 7.01 -14.76 -26.11
C LEU A 36 6.89 -15.05 -24.62
N HIS A 37 6.99 -14.01 -23.77
CA HIS A 37 6.94 -14.11 -22.32
C HIS A 37 8.10 -14.90 -21.68
N THR A 38 9.21 -15.03 -22.40
CA THR A 38 10.43 -15.60 -21.86
C THR A 38 11.17 -14.51 -21.07
N THR A 39 11.62 -14.81 -19.87
CA THR A 39 12.42 -13.88 -19.07
C THR A 39 13.73 -13.59 -19.81
N ILE A 40 13.98 -12.33 -20.08
CA ILE A 40 15.25 -11.86 -20.63
C ILE A 40 16.19 -11.47 -19.48
N SER A 41 17.51 -11.61 -19.70
CA SER A 41 18.49 -11.23 -18.70
C SER A 41 18.49 -9.72 -18.48
N ASP A 42 18.89 -9.29 -17.29
CA ASP A 42 19.00 -7.88 -16.89
C ASP A 42 20.11 -7.10 -17.64
N GLU A 43 20.80 -7.75 -18.56
CA GLU A 43 21.89 -7.16 -19.36
C GLU A 43 21.44 -5.99 -20.25
N HIS A 44 20.14 -5.78 -20.36
CA HIS A 44 19.54 -4.77 -21.23
C HIS A 44 19.26 -3.44 -20.54
N SER A 45 19.38 -3.36 -19.22
CA SER A 45 19.13 -2.14 -18.46
C SER A 45 20.15 -1.96 -17.35
N ALA A 46 20.69 -0.76 -17.22
CA ALA A 46 21.56 -0.40 -16.09
C ALA A 46 20.82 -0.35 -14.75
N THR A 47 19.48 -0.36 -14.79
CA THR A 47 18.60 -0.26 -13.62
C THR A 47 17.65 -1.43 -13.57
N HIS A 48 17.45 -1.99 -12.37
CA HIS A 48 16.43 -3.02 -12.13
C HIS A 48 15.05 -2.40 -11.99
N PRO A 49 13.97 -3.13 -12.39
CA PRO A 49 12.62 -2.67 -12.13
C PRO A 49 12.38 -2.54 -10.61
N GLU A 50 11.84 -1.41 -10.20
CA GLU A 50 11.42 -1.19 -8.83
C GLU A 50 9.92 -1.47 -8.67
N ILE A 51 9.54 -2.11 -7.55
CA ILE A 51 8.14 -2.29 -7.19
C ILE A 51 7.79 -1.32 -6.07
N THR A 52 6.80 -0.47 -6.34
CA THR A 52 6.28 0.51 -5.40
C THR A 52 4.80 0.27 -5.11
N ARG A 53 4.33 0.78 -3.96
CA ARG A 53 2.93 0.70 -3.58
C ARG A 53 2.15 1.87 -4.19
N ILE A 54 1.05 1.58 -4.91
CA ILE A 54 0.05 2.57 -5.30
C ILE A 54 -0.99 2.71 -4.18
N CYS A 55 -1.63 1.61 -3.81
CA CYS A 55 -2.66 1.61 -2.77
C CYS A 55 -2.82 0.22 -2.14
N GLY A 56 -3.64 0.17 -1.08
CA GLY A 56 -3.98 -1.07 -0.39
C GLY A 56 -3.17 -1.31 0.88
N PRO A 57 -3.56 -2.34 1.65
CA PRO A 57 -3.03 -2.64 2.97
C PRO A 57 -1.69 -3.38 2.88
N VAL A 58 -0.68 -2.78 2.31
CA VAL A 58 0.64 -3.39 2.10
C VAL A 58 1.75 -2.42 2.43
N GLN A 59 2.83 -2.96 2.97
CA GLN A 59 4.10 -2.29 3.20
C GLN A 59 5.22 -3.05 2.50
N LYS A 60 6.11 -2.32 1.82
CA LYS A 60 7.35 -2.85 1.27
C LYS A 60 8.34 -3.07 2.42
N VAL A 61 8.85 -4.28 2.54
CA VAL A 61 9.90 -4.64 3.53
C VAL A 61 11.28 -4.51 2.89
N ASN A 62 11.41 -5.03 1.67
CA ASN A 62 12.58 -4.87 0.81
C ASN A 62 12.14 -4.94 -0.67
N ASP A 63 13.08 -5.01 -1.61
CA ASP A 63 12.78 -4.92 -3.04
C ASP A 63 11.86 -6.02 -3.58
N THR A 64 11.81 -7.16 -2.91
CA THR A 64 11.00 -8.30 -3.33
C THR A 64 10.02 -8.79 -2.27
N THR A 65 10.10 -8.29 -1.04
CA THR A 65 9.31 -8.75 0.10
C THR A 65 8.33 -7.66 0.53
N PHE A 66 7.10 -8.05 0.71
CA PHE A 66 5.99 -7.20 1.12
C PHE A 66 5.24 -7.88 2.26
N THR A 67 4.65 -7.07 3.14
CA THR A 67 3.78 -7.57 4.22
C THR A 67 2.45 -6.84 4.21
N VAL A 68 1.39 -7.58 4.55
CA VAL A 68 0.05 -7.02 4.70
C VAL A 68 -0.01 -6.20 5.99
N CYS A 69 -0.50 -4.99 5.89
CA CYS A 69 -0.66 -4.06 7.01
C CYS A 69 -2.13 -3.63 7.11
N PHE A 70 -2.93 -4.31 7.91
CA PHE A 70 -4.38 -4.10 7.97
C PHE A 70 -4.79 -2.69 8.40
N TYR A 71 -3.99 -1.97 9.16
CA TYR A 71 -4.25 -0.56 9.50
C TYR A 71 -4.26 0.38 8.28
N ARG A 72 -3.74 -0.06 7.13
CA ARG A 72 -3.80 0.69 5.87
C ARG A 72 -5.01 0.34 5.00
N MET A 73 -5.91 -0.48 5.49
CA MET A 73 -7.16 -0.78 4.81
C MET A 73 -8.15 0.35 4.96
N GLY A 74 -8.82 0.70 3.87
CA GLY A 74 -10.02 1.51 3.94
C GLY A 74 -11.13 0.74 4.68
N MET A 75 -11.51 1.19 5.86
CA MET A 75 -12.42 0.49 6.78
C MET A 75 -13.85 0.34 6.27
N TYR A 76 -14.22 1.07 5.22
CA TYR A 76 -15.57 1.03 4.65
C TYR A 76 -15.74 0.09 3.47
N ASN A 77 -14.78 -0.79 3.24
CA ASN A 77 -14.96 -1.84 2.25
C ASN A 77 -15.99 -2.85 2.75
N LYS A 78 -17.24 -2.68 2.32
CA LYS A 78 -18.36 -3.57 2.66
C LYS A 78 -18.10 -5.04 2.30
N ARG A 79 -17.22 -5.29 1.35
CA ARG A 79 -16.85 -6.64 0.89
C ARG A 79 -15.80 -7.29 1.78
N ARG A 80 -15.22 -6.55 2.73
CA ARG A 80 -14.13 -7.03 3.60
C ARG A 80 -12.99 -7.67 2.80
N THR A 81 -12.66 -7.06 1.67
CA THR A 81 -11.53 -7.45 0.83
C THR A 81 -10.60 -6.26 0.71
N GLY A 82 -9.31 -6.50 0.89
CA GLY A 82 -8.30 -5.50 0.61
C GLY A 82 -7.86 -5.62 -0.85
N ASP A 83 -8.05 -4.58 -1.63
CA ASP A 83 -7.43 -4.48 -2.93
C ASP A 83 -6.03 -3.87 -2.74
N ILE A 84 -5.01 -4.54 -3.26
CA ILE A 84 -3.63 -4.06 -3.30
C ILE A 84 -3.30 -3.74 -4.74
N CYS A 85 -2.78 -2.53 -4.98
CA CYS A 85 -2.24 -2.13 -6.27
C CYS A 85 -0.76 -1.75 -6.08
N LEU A 86 0.08 -2.37 -6.89
CA LEU A 86 1.51 -2.15 -6.94
C LEU A 86 1.91 -1.73 -8.35
N LEU A 87 2.98 -0.98 -8.47
CA LEU A 87 3.56 -0.55 -9.73
C LEU A 87 4.98 -1.07 -9.83
N ALA A 88 5.26 -1.86 -10.84
CA ALA A 88 6.63 -2.10 -11.26
C ALA A 88 7.00 -1.03 -12.28
N SER A 89 8.10 -0.36 -12.09
CA SER A 89 8.57 0.71 -12.97
C SER A 89 10.07 0.64 -13.22
N ASN A 90 10.47 1.13 -14.38
CA ASN A 90 11.85 1.41 -14.71
C ASN A 90 11.88 2.70 -15.54
N ASP A 91 12.72 3.63 -15.15
CA ASP A 91 12.82 4.96 -15.80
C ASP A 91 13.45 4.91 -17.18
N GLY A 92 14.02 3.75 -17.55
CA GLY A 92 14.76 3.60 -18.77
C GLY A 92 16.16 4.22 -18.69
N ASP A 93 16.83 4.21 -19.81
CA ASP A 93 18.17 4.78 -19.97
C ASP A 93 18.35 5.40 -21.38
N SER A 94 19.57 5.69 -21.77
CA SER A 94 19.87 6.22 -23.12
C SER A 94 19.52 5.25 -24.26
N ARG A 95 19.34 3.97 -23.96
CA ARG A 95 19.09 2.88 -24.92
C ARG A 95 17.66 2.35 -24.87
N TYR A 96 17.05 2.33 -23.68
CA TYR A 96 15.73 1.76 -23.45
C TYR A 96 14.76 2.80 -22.89
N LYS A 97 13.52 2.77 -23.38
CA LYS A 97 12.46 3.63 -22.91
C LYS A 97 12.02 3.23 -21.49
N SER A 98 11.52 4.19 -20.75
CA SER A 98 10.83 3.93 -19.49
C SER A 98 9.65 2.99 -19.68
N THR A 99 9.38 2.18 -18.68
CA THR A 99 8.25 1.26 -18.68
C THR A 99 7.62 1.16 -17.31
N VAL A 100 6.32 0.92 -17.28
CA VAL A 100 5.53 0.70 -16.06
C VAL A 100 4.57 -0.46 -16.26
N GLN A 101 4.34 -1.21 -15.19
CA GLN A 101 3.33 -2.27 -15.13
C GLN A 101 2.59 -2.23 -13.81
N GLU A 102 1.28 -2.01 -13.88
CA GLU A 102 0.42 -2.12 -12.70
C GLU A 102 0.07 -3.59 -12.43
N LEU A 103 0.18 -3.97 -11.17
CA LEU A 103 -0.29 -5.25 -10.65
C LEU A 103 -1.38 -5.00 -9.62
N SER A 104 -2.50 -5.70 -9.74
CA SER A 104 -3.54 -5.67 -8.72
C SER A 104 -3.93 -7.07 -8.27
N PHE A 105 -4.20 -7.21 -6.98
CA PHE A 105 -4.75 -8.43 -6.42
C PHE A 105 -5.56 -8.12 -5.17
N ARG A 106 -6.33 -9.10 -4.73
CA ARG A 106 -7.26 -8.96 -3.62
C ARG A 106 -6.88 -9.93 -2.51
N ILE A 107 -6.79 -9.40 -1.30
CA ILE A 107 -6.60 -10.19 -0.09
C ILE A 107 -7.97 -10.56 0.46
N PRO A 108 -8.29 -11.85 0.62
CA PRO A 108 -9.47 -12.25 1.38
C PRO A 108 -9.26 -11.85 2.84
N TYR A 109 -10.21 -11.10 3.37
CA TYR A 109 -10.11 -10.54 4.70
C TYR A 109 -11.35 -10.92 5.49
N ARG A 110 -11.20 -11.90 6.34
CA ARG A 110 -12.20 -12.31 7.32
C ARG A 110 -11.48 -12.80 8.57
N ASN A 111 -11.54 -12.02 9.61
CA ASN A 111 -11.32 -12.56 10.94
C ASN A 111 -12.68 -12.75 11.61
N THR A 112 -13.13 -14.00 11.69
CA THR A 112 -14.40 -14.39 12.31
C THR A 112 -14.15 -15.06 13.66
N GLU A 113 -12.90 -15.29 14.01
CA GLU A 113 -12.48 -15.95 15.24
C GLU A 113 -12.02 -14.94 16.27
N GLY A 114 -12.15 -15.28 17.55
CA GLY A 114 -11.70 -14.46 18.66
C GLY A 114 -12.81 -13.61 19.28
N LYS A 115 -12.43 -12.92 20.36
CA LYS A 115 -13.31 -12.00 21.08
C LYS A 115 -13.39 -10.67 20.36
N ARG A 116 -14.57 -10.05 20.36
CA ARG A 116 -14.68 -8.67 19.92
C ARG A 116 -13.88 -7.76 20.82
N GLN A 117 -13.22 -6.80 20.23
CA GLN A 117 -12.50 -5.75 20.91
C GLN A 117 -13.10 -4.38 20.54
N HIS A 118 -12.97 -3.43 21.45
CA HIS A 118 -13.40 -2.06 21.26
C HIS A 118 -12.20 -1.14 21.39
N ILE A 119 -12.13 -0.17 20.50
CA ILE A 119 -11.11 0.88 20.53
C ILE A 119 -11.76 2.15 21.07
N LEU A 120 -11.20 2.68 22.14
CA LEU A 120 -11.49 4.03 22.61
C LEU A 120 -10.50 4.97 21.90
N PHE A 121 -11.03 5.80 21.01
CA PHE A 121 -10.28 6.82 20.30
C PHE A 121 -10.88 8.19 20.64
N PRO A 122 -10.21 8.97 21.49
CA PRO A 122 -10.65 10.33 21.83
C PRO A 122 -10.75 11.20 20.57
N GLY A 123 -11.75 12.06 20.52
CA GLY A 123 -11.90 13.00 19.43
C GLY A 123 -10.66 13.91 19.32
N ILE A 124 -10.30 14.24 18.09
CA ILE A 124 -9.24 15.22 17.82
C ILE A 124 -9.94 16.57 17.69
N GLU A 125 -9.51 17.54 18.48
CA GLU A 125 -10.02 18.91 18.40
C GLU A 125 -9.54 19.62 17.14
N ASP A 126 -10.26 20.63 16.73
CA ASP A 126 -9.86 21.49 15.62
C ASP A 126 -8.53 22.18 15.93
N VAL A 127 -7.61 22.09 14.99
CA VAL A 127 -6.28 22.69 15.13
C VAL A 127 -6.12 23.92 14.24
N LYS A 128 -5.35 24.88 14.75
CA LYS A 128 -5.01 26.11 14.01
C LYS A 128 -3.90 25.82 12.99
N LYS A 129 -3.90 26.56 11.91
CA LYS A 129 -2.80 26.56 10.95
C LYS A 129 -1.46 26.85 11.66
N GLY A 130 -0.46 26.04 11.41
CA GLY A 130 0.88 26.14 12.00
C GLY A 130 1.19 25.02 13.00
N VAL A 131 0.22 24.19 13.37
CA VAL A 131 0.49 22.93 14.06
C VAL A 131 1.09 21.94 13.08
N GLU A 132 2.25 21.39 13.40
CA GLU A 132 2.97 20.46 12.51
C GLU A 132 2.59 19.02 12.79
N GLU A 133 2.36 18.67 14.05
CA GLU A 133 2.00 17.30 14.46
C GLU A 133 1.01 17.26 15.63
N ILE A 134 0.29 16.16 15.75
CA ILE A 134 -0.58 15.81 16.89
C ILE A 134 -0.24 14.40 17.35
N ILE A 135 -0.15 14.19 18.65
CA ILE A 135 -0.02 12.85 19.23
C ILE A 135 -1.40 12.24 19.37
N LEU A 136 -1.61 11.12 18.70
CA LEU A 136 -2.84 10.34 18.78
C LEU A 136 -2.80 9.39 19.98
N GLN A 137 -3.93 9.29 20.69
CA GLN A 137 -4.06 8.44 21.84
C GLN A 137 -5.33 7.59 21.68
N ALA A 138 -5.15 6.31 21.47
CA ALA A 138 -6.22 5.34 21.45
C ALA A 138 -5.83 4.12 22.27
N THR A 139 -6.81 3.49 22.88
CA THR A 139 -6.63 2.28 23.67
C THR A 139 -7.60 1.20 23.22
N SER A 140 -7.17 -0.05 23.33
CA SER A 140 -8.04 -1.21 23.14
C SER A 140 -8.39 -1.83 24.48
N ASP A 141 -9.63 -2.25 24.65
CA ASP A 141 -10.12 -2.95 25.87
C ASP A 141 -9.43 -4.31 26.09
N CYS A 142 -8.80 -4.85 25.07
CA CYS A 142 -8.03 -6.10 25.15
C CYS A 142 -6.53 -5.88 25.36
N GLY A 143 -6.06 -4.63 25.49
CA GLY A 143 -4.65 -4.27 25.71
C GLY A 143 -3.73 -4.43 24.48
N LEU A 144 -4.28 -4.75 23.31
CA LEU A 144 -3.49 -4.80 22.07
C LEU A 144 -3.13 -3.39 21.59
N PRO A 145 -1.97 -3.23 20.93
CA PRO A 145 -1.56 -1.95 20.39
C PRO A 145 -2.54 -1.47 19.30
N VAL A 146 -2.83 -0.17 19.32
CA VAL A 146 -3.67 0.47 18.31
C VAL A 146 -2.81 1.12 17.25
N SER A 147 -3.11 0.84 15.99
CA SER A 147 -2.48 1.48 14.83
C SER A 147 -3.41 2.51 14.22
N TYR A 148 -2.83 3.54 13.62
CA TYR A 148 -3.56 4.67 13.04
C TYR A 148 -3.34 4.74 11.54
N TYR A 149 -4.29 5.32 10.83
CA TYR A 149 -4.12 5.67 9.43
C TYR A 149 -4.94 6.92 9.10
N VAL A 150 -4.49 7.70 8.12
CA VAL A 150 -5.25 8.82 7.59
C VAL A 150 -6.21 8.28 6.54
N LYS A 151 -7.49 8.44 6.78
CA LYS A 151 -8.53 8.06 5.83
C LYS A 151 -8.71 9.10 4.74
N GLU A 152 -8.64 10.38 5.09
CA GLU A 152 -8.87 11.50 4.20
C GLU A 152 -8.17 12.74 4.75
N GLY A 153 -7.59 13.52 3.87
CA GLY A 153 -6.99 14.81 4.20
C GLY A 153 -5.46 14.84 4.11
N PRO A 154 -4.88 16.04 4.22
CA PRO A 154 -3.47 16.28 4.01
C PRO A 154 -2.66 15.98 5.27
N ALA A 155 -2.52 14.74 5.62
CA ALA A 155 -1.72 14.29 6.74
C ALA A 155 -1.18 12.87 6.53
N GLU A 156 -0.18 12.51 7.29
CA GLU A 156 0.47 11.19 7.32
C GLU A 156 0.61 10.71 8.77
N ILE A 157 0.84 9.41 8.94
CA ILE A 157 1.04 8.80 10.25
C ILE A 157 2.46 8.27 10.37
N GLU A 158 3.13 8.66 11.45
CA GLU A 158 4.37 8.05 11.92
C GLU A 158 4.17 7.53 13.35
N GLY A 159 4.03 6.22 13.49
CA GLY A 159 3.70 5.61 14.78
C GLY A 159 2.35 6.10 15.31
N ASN A 160 2.35 6.90 16.37
CA ASN A 160 1.15 7.56 16.92
C ASN A 160 1.12 9.07 16.65
N LYS A 161 1.98 9.57 15.77
CA LYS A 161 1.99 10.97 15.36
C LYS A 161 1.20 11.16 14.08
N LEU A 162 0.30 12.12 14.10
CA LEU A 162 -0.37 12.65 12.94
C LEU A 162 0.40 13.88 12.47
N ILE A 163 1.03 13.80 11.30
CA ILE A 163 1.86 14.85 10.73
C ILE A 163 1.08 15.51 9.61
N PHE A 164 0.94 16.84 9.68
CA PHE A 164 0.25 17.58 8.64
C PHE A 164 1.15 17.79 7.43
N THR A 165 0.63 17.44 6.25
CA THR A 165 1.29 17.70 4.98
C THR A 165 0.88 19.06 4.43
N GLN A 166 1.47 19.44 3.30
CA GLN A 166 1.24 20.75 2.70
C GLN A 166 -0.23 20.96 2.30
N ILE A 167 -0.86 22.01 2.83
CA ILE A 167 -2.23 22.39 2.49
C ILE A 167 -2.16 23.50 1.42
N PRO A 168 -2.76 23.31 0.24
CA PRO A 168 -2.81 24.34 -0.77
C PRO A 168 -3.43 25.64 -0.22
N PRO A 169 -2.92 26.82 -0.60
CA PRO A 169 -3.45 28.08 -0.13
C PRO A 169 -4.92 28.24 -0.55
N ARG A 170 -5.71 28.84 0.33
CA ARG A 170 -7.17 29.06 0.15
C ARG A 170 -8.03 27.80 0.07
N SER A 171 -7.52 26.67 0.51
CA SER A 171 -8.24 25.41 0.56
C SER A 171 -8.67 25.08 1.98
N LYS A 172 -9.82 24.41 2.10
CA LYS A 172 -10.26 23.75 3.33
C LYS A 172 -10.43 22.27 3.02
N PHE A 173 -9.69 21.44 3.72
CA PHE A 173 -9.80 20.00 3.58
C PHE A 173 -10.27 19.41 4.90
N PRO A 174 -11.31 18.57 4.90
CA PRO A 174 -11.61 17.76 6.05
C PRO A 174 -10.47 16.76 6.25
N LEU A 175 -10.09 16.53 7.49
CA LEU A 175 -9.16 15.48 7.87
C LEU A 175 -9.94 14.40 8.64
N LYS A 176 -9.76 13.17 8.24
CA LYS A 176 -10.34 12.00 8.92
C LYS A 176 -9.23 10.99 9.21
N VAL A 177 -9.11 10.68 10.46
CA VAL A 177 -8.16 9.68 10.99
C VAL A 177 -8.93 8.48 11.50
#